data_85de9e2f21f4da68693c7e0fe67daebd
#
_entry.id   85de9e2f21f4da68693c7e0fe67daebd
#
_cell.length_a   1.000
_cell.length_b   1.000
_cell.length_c   1.000
_cell.angle_alpha   90.00
_cell.angle_beta   90.00
_cell.angle_gamma   90.00
#
_symmetry.space_group_name_H-M   'P 1'
#
loop_
_entity.id
_entity.type
_entity.pdbx_description
1 polymer ?
#
loop_
_entity_poly.entity_id
_entity_poly.type
_entity_poly.pdbx_seq_one_letter_code
_entity_poly.pdbx_strand_id
1 'polypeptide(L)'
;MSIEPLTYQDVLDLAKQGEVDTVVCGTPDPVGRIVGKRLTVPSFGKLAVEGEGIGASSFVFAVDVEMKPLDLPVSNADNGWADFRMVPDMATMRRIPWEPRAVFVLCDAHQMGSGALLEVAPRTILRRQIERAEERGIRLLLASELEFFLSSTSPADAWRKRYRDLDMLTPYRNDYQVLQGGRDEWFISQLRNHMSDWGIPIESSKPEWGLGQQEVTMDYAPALEMADRHVLFKYGVKELAHRADLTCTFMAKPQIDEVGSSCHLHVSLWDLEGGPVSWDAEGPAGMSPTFGSFVTGQARNVLDLGLLYAPTVNSYKRFQPDQFAGTAIAVGVDNRSCAFRLVGQGSSFRVENRIPGADVNPYYAYAATIAAGLDGIDADAAAPSIYHGNAWADPVLATMTTSLHESVDRFAHSDVARRAFGESVYHHLLASARAEVTAFDSGCVTDWELVRYYERV
;
A
#
# COMPACT_ATOMS: atom_id res chain seq x y z
N MET A 1 8.00 5.28 21.25
CA MET A 1 6.83 5.29 22.17
C MET A 1 5.60 5.42 21.28
N SER A 2 4.60 4.53 21.42
CA SER A 2 3.33 4.70 20.73
C SER A 2 2.66 5.96 21.28
N ILE A 3 2.27 6.87 20.39
CA ILE A 3 1.45 8.02 20.79
C ILE A 3 0.06 7.48 21.12
N GLU A 4 -0.43 7.76 22.34
CA GLU A 4 -1.79 7.37 22.70
C GLU A 4 -2.79 8.13 21.83
N PRO A 5 -3.82 7.45 21.29
CA PRO A 5 -4.89 8.11 20.56
C PRO A 5 -5.58 9.16 21.42
N LEU A 6 -5.99 10.26 20.80
CA LEU A 6 -6.82 11.26 21.47
C LEU A 6 -8.24 10.71 21.64
N THR A 7 -8.82 10.97 22.82
CA THR A 7 -10.26 10.78 23.02
C THR A 7 -11.03 11.98 22.49
N TYR A 8 -12.33 11.84 22.27
CA TYR A 8 -13.17 13.00 21.92
C TYR A 8 -13.16 14.08 23.02
N GLN A 9 -13.04 13.68 24.29
CA GLN A 9 -12.93 14.63 25.40
C GLN A 9 -11.65 15.46 25.32
N ASP A 10 -10.51 14.84 24.95
CA ASP A 10 -9.26 15.56 24.73
C ASP A 10 -9.42 16.60 23.60
N VAL A 11 -10.11 16.24 22.50
CA VAL A 11 -10.40 17.18 21.40
C VAL A 11 -11.26 18.34 21.87
N LEU A 12 -12.27 18.10 22.71
CA LEU A 12 -13.10 19.17 23.29
C LEU A 12 -12.28 20.12 24.18
N ASP A 13 -11.37 19.58 25.00
CA ASP A 13 -10.55 20.38 25.89
C ASP A 13 -9.50 21.20 25.11
N LEU A 14 -8.90 20.62 24.08
CA LEU A 14 -8.04 21.33 23.12
C LEU A 14 -8.81 22.44 22.38
N ALA A 15 -10.06 22.19 22.02
CA ALA A 15 -10.90 23.19 21.35
C ALA A 15 -11.22 24.37 22.27
N LYS A 16 -11.51 24.14 23.56
CA LYS A 16 -11.70 25.21 24.55
C LYS A 16 -10.45 26.08 24.74
N GLN A 17 -9.27 25.48 24.59
CA GLN A 17 -7.97 26.16 24.67
C GLN A 17 -7.61 26.89 23.36
N GLY A 18 -8.39 26.70 22.29
CA GLY A 18 -8.15 27.27 20.97
C GLY A 18 -7.04 26.56 20.20
N GLU A 19 -6.62 25.37 20.65
CA GLU A 19 -5.57 24.57 20.02
C GLU A 19 -6.07 23.67 18.90
N VAL A 20 -7.38 23.34 18.87
CA VAL A 20 -8.03 22.53 17.83
C VAL A 20 -9.34 23.21 17.43
N ASP A 21 -9.63 23.26 16.14
CA ASP A 21 -10.92 23.73 15.61
C ASP A 21 -11.47 22.79 14.51
N THR A 22 -10.64 21.90 13.97
CA THR A 22 -10.95 21.06 12.82
C THR A 22 -10.67 19.59 13.12
N VAL A 23 -11.64 18.72 12.79
CA VAL A 23 -11.48 17.27 12.74
C VAL A 23 -11.49 16.82 11.29
N VAL A 24 -10.39 16.26 10.83
CA VAL A 24 -10.24 15.68 9.49
C VAL A 24 -10.65 14.22 9.57
N CYS A 25 -11.78 13.88 8.97
CA CYS A 25 -12.32 12.52 8.93
C CYS A 25 -12.05 11.91 7.57
N GLY A 26 -11.27 10.85 7.50
CA GLY A 26 -10.84 10.24 6.24
C GLY A 26 -11.05 8.74 6.18
N THR A 27 -11.30 8.22 4.98
CA THR A 27 -11.33 6.78 4.67
C THR A 27 -10.47 6.53 3.45
N PRO A 28 -9.77 5.38 3.35
CA PRO A 28 -9.00 5.05 2.15
C PRO A 28 -9.91 4.70 0.98
N ASP A 29 -9.59 5.23 -0.19
CA ASP A 29 -10.25 4.90 -1.45
C ASP A 29 -9.58 3.70 -2.15
N PRO A 30 -10.13 3.17 -3.27
CA PRO A 30 -9.57 2.02 -3.99
C PRO A 30 -8.13 2.19 -4.50
N VAL A 31 -7.65 3.41 -4.71
CA VAL A 31 -6.27 3.69 -5.13
C VAL A 31 -5.33 4.01 -3.96
N GLY A 32 -5.82 3.88 -2.72
CA GLY A 32 -5.01 4.09 -1.51
C GLY A 32 -4.81 5.56 -1.14
N ARG A 33 -5.71 6.46 -1.55
CA ARG A 33 -5.73 7.86 -1.09
C ARG A 33 -6.67 8.00 0.10
N ILE A 34 -6.43 9.00 0.94
CA ILE A 34 -7.37 9.38 1.99
C ILE A 34 -8.37 10.37 1.42
N VAL A 35 -9.63 9.98 1.42
CA VAL A 35 -10.78 10.81 1.01
C VAL A 35 -11.71 11.04 2.19
N GLY A 36 -12.40 12.18 2.25
CA GLY A 36 -13.26 12.44 3.40
C GLY A 36 -13.67 13.91 3.55
N LYS A 37 -13.87 14.33 4.79
CA LYS A 37 -14.39 15.67 5.12
C LYS A 37 -13.61 16.31 6.28
N ARG A 38 -13.55 17.63 6.26
CA ARG A 38 -13.11 18.45 7.39
C ARG A 38 -14.34 18.98 8.13
N LEU A 39 -14.45 18.71 9.40
CA LEU A 39 -15.56 19.13 10.23
C LEU A 39 -15.08 20.07 11.33
N THR A 40 -15.95 21.00 11.75
CA THR A 40 -15.74 21.69 13.02
C THR A 40 -15.90 20.72 14.19
N VAL A 41 -15.24 20.96 15.30
CA VAL A 41 -15.35 20.11 16.50
C VAL A 41 -16.82 19.89 16.94
N PRO A 42 -17.70 20.93 17.00
CA PRO A 42 -19.11 20.70 17.32
C PRO A 42 -19.86 19.84 16.29
N SER A 43 -19.57 20.00 14.99
CA SER A 43 -20.20 19.19 13.95
C SER A 43 -19.75 17.74 14.02
N PHE A 44 -18.48 17.49 14.33
CA PHE A 44 -17.95 16.15 14.56
C PHE A 44 -18.67 15.46 15.73
N GLY A 45 -18.79 16.14 16.88
CA GLY A 45 -19.53 15.62 18.03
C GLY A 45 -20.93 15.21 17.68
N LYS A 46 -21.69 16.11 17.04
CA LYS A 46 -23.07 15.85 16.66
C LYS A 46 -23.23 14.70 15.65
N LEU A 47 -22.37 14.61 14.63
CA LEU A 47 -22.57 13.65 13.54
C LEU A 47 -21.92 12.29 13.84
N ALA A 48 -20.74 12.30 14.45
CA ALA A 48 -19.87 11.14 14.54
C ALA A 48 -19.86 10.50 15.94
N VAL A 49 -20.09 11.27 16.99
CA VAL A 49 -20.07 10.77 18.38
C VAL A 49 -21.50 10.53 18.92
N GLU A 50 -22.39 11.49 18.73
CA GLU A 50 -23.79 11.41 19.17
C GLU A 50 -24.70 10.82 18.08
N GLY A 51 -24.30 10.93 16.81
CA GLY A 51 -25.03 10.46 15.63
C GLY A 51 -24.54 9.08 15.17
N GLU A 52 -25.02 8.71 13.98
CA GLU A 52 -24.72 7.40 13.38
C GLU A 52 -23.51 7.41 12.43
N GLY A 53 -22.77 8.53 12.36
CA GLY A 53 -21.62 8.71 11.46
C GLY A 53 -21.81 9.86 10.47
N ILE A 54 -20.80 10.07 9.62
CA ILE A 54 -20.69 11.18 8.69
C ILE A 54 -21.10 10.69 7.29
N GLY A 55 -22.17 11.25 6.72
CA GLY A 55 -22.60 10.89 5.36
C GLY A 55 -21.57 11.31 4.29
N ALA A 56 -21.30 10.44 3.33
CA ALA A 56 -20.47 10.69 2.16
C ALA A 56 -20.96 9.88 0.97
N SER A 57 -20.73 10.36 -0.26
CA SER A 57 -21.17 9.65 -1.46
C SER A 57 -20.32 8.40 -1.73
N SER A 58 -20.97 7.28 -2.00
CA SER A 58 -20.33 6.00 -2.32
C SER A 58 -19.50 6.04 -3.61
N PHE A 59 -19.63 7.09 -4.41
CA PHE A 59 -18.86 7.24 -5.64
C PHE A 59 -17.34 7.21 -5.37
N VAL A 60 -16.88 7.59 -4.17
CA VAL A 60 -15.46 7.53 -3.79
C VAL A 60 -14.87 6.11 -3.83
N PHE A 61 -15.72 5.08 -3.81
CA PHE A 61 -15.32 3.68 -4.01
C PHE A 61 -15.49 3.20 -5.46
N ALA A 62 -15.95 4.07 -6.36
CA ALA A 62 -16.17 3.78 -7.77
C ALA A 62 -15.57 4.89 -8.64
N VAL A 63 -14.29 5.17 -8.46
CA VAL A 63 -13.53 6.18 -9.23
C VAL A 63 -12.18 5.64 -9.66
N ASP A 64 -11.66 6.18 -10.75
CA ASP A 64 -10.28 5.99 -11.17
C ASP A 64 -9.31 6.94 -10.43
N VAL A 65 -8.03 6.90 -10.82
CA VAL A 65 -6.98 7.76 -10.23
C VAL A 65 -7.23 9.25 -10.49
N GLU A 66 -7.93 9.60 -11.55
CA GLU A 66 -8.32 10.99 -11.91
C GLU A 66 -9.68 11.41 -11.33
N MET A 67 -10.27 10.60 -10.44
CA MET A 67 -11.61 10.80 -9.85
C MET A 67 -12.75 10.71 -10.87
N LYS A 68 -12.54 10.10 -12.04
CA LYS A 68 -13.64 9.83 -12.97
C LYS A 68 -14.50 8.71 -12.44
N PRO A 69 -15.85 8.89 -12.40
CA PRO A 69 -16.75 7.84 -11.94
C PRO A 69 -16.68 6.60 -12.83
N LEU A 70 -16.64 5.44 -12.17
CA LEU A 70 -16.79 4.13 -12.79
C LEU A 70 -18.20 3.62 -12.54
N ASP A 71 -18.77 2.91 -13.51
CA ASP A 71 -20.08 2.26 -13.35
C ASP A 71 -19.92 0.93 -12.61
N LEU A 72 -19.93 0.99 -11.28
CA LEU A 72 -19.75 -0.16 -10.41
C LEU A 72 -20.98 -0.37 -9.51
N PRO A 73 -21.26 -1.61 -9.09
CA PRO A 73 -22.44 -1.91 -8.26
C PRO A 73 -22.52 -1.09 -6.96
N VAL A 74 -21.39 -0.67 -6.40
CA VAL A 74 -21.35 0.15 -5.18
C VAL A 74 -21.87 1.58 -5.42
N SER A 75 -21.68 2.10 -6.64
CA SER A 75 -22.10 3.46 -6.99
C SER A 75 -22.29 3.60 -8.50
N ASN A 76 -23.51 3.82 -8.93
CA ASN A 76 -23.88 3.99 -10.34
C ASN A 76 -25.21 4.74 -10.47
N ALA A 77 -25.67 4.93 -11.71
CA ALA A 77 -26.92 5.62 -12.00
C ALA A 77 -28.13 4.86 -11.45
N ASP A 78 -28.13 3.52 -11.49
CA ASP A 78 -29.28 2.69 -11.08
C ASP A 78 -29.52 2.77 -9.57
N ASN A 79 -28.48 2.96 -8.75
CA ASN A 79 -28.61 3.16 -7.30
C ASN A 79 -28.56 4.64 -6.88
N GLY A 80 -28.55 5.57 -7.84
CA GLY A 80 -28.59 7.01 -7.61
C GLY A 80 -27.35 7.57 -6.92
N TRP A 81 -26.19 6.89 -7.04
CA TRP A 81 -24.93 7.25 -6.34
C TRP A 81 -25.13 7.46 -4.84
N ALA A 82 -25.81 6.51 -4.21
CA ALA A 82 -26.24 6.58 -2.82
C ALA A 82 -25.09 6.88 -1.86
N ASP A 83 -25.42 7.43 -0.70
CA ASP A 83 -24.44 7.70 0.35
C ASP A 83 -24.05 6.43 1.11
N PHE A 84 -22.90 6.51 1.76
CA PHE A 84 -22.44 5.64 2.83
C PHE A 84 -22.14 6.46 4.09
N ARG A 85 -21.89 5.81 5.22
CA ARG A 85 -21.49 6.47 6.46
C ARG A 85 -20.01 6.22 6.72
N MET A 86 -19.28 7.29 7.01
CA MET A 86 -17.97 7.23 7.63
C MET A 86 -18.15 7.19 9.16
N VAL A 87 -17.78 6.08 9.76
CA VAL A 87 -17.82 5.88 11.23
C VAL A 87 -16.39 5.95 11.75
N PRO A 88 -16.04 6.93 12.60
CA PRO A 88 -14.67 7.11 13.07
C PRO A 88 -14.17 5.92 13.90
N ASP A 89 -12.99 5.45 13.56
CA ASP A 89 -12.20 4.56 14.39
C ASP A 89 -11.41 5.42 15.41
N MET A 90 -11.96 5.61 16.58
CA MET A 90 -11.42 6.52 17.59
C MET A 90 -10.01 6.13 18.06
N ALA A 91 -9.61 4.85 17.90
CA ALA A 91 -8.25 4.41 18.19
C ALA A 91 -7.20 5.00 17.22
N THR A 92 -7.65 5.62 16.14
CA THR A 92 -6.76 6.27 15.14
C THR A 92 -6.71 7.80 15.32
N MET A 93 -7.46 8.38 16.24
CA MET A 93 -7.54 9.85 16.41
C MET A 93 -6.23 10.43 16.93
N ARG A 94 -5.67 11.41 16.20
CA ARG A 94 -4.38 12.04 16.53
C ARG A 94 -4.25 13.45 15.95
N ARG A 95 -3.38 14.29 16.55
CA ARG A 95 -3.03 15.59 15.95
C ARG A 95 -2.30 15.40 14.62
N ILE A 96 -2.49 16.34 13.69
CA ILE A 96 -1.67 16.41 12.48
C ILE A 96 -0.45 17.30 12.78
N PRO A 97 0.80 16.76 12.81
CA PRO A 97 1.94 17.53 13.33
C PRO A 97 2.31 18.78 12.53
N TRP A 98 2.02 18.78 11.23
CA TRP A 98 2.32 19.90 10.32
C TRP A 98 1.10 20.77 10.02
N GLU A 99 -0.07 20.46 10.56
CA GLU A 99 -1.29 21.23 10.36
C GLU A 99 -1.82 21.73 11.72
N PRO A 100 -1.47 22.96 12.12
CA PRO A 100 -1.92 23.52 13.38
C PRO A 100 -3.44 23.51 13.48
N ARG A 101 -3.94 23.20 14.69
CA ARG A 101 -5.37 23.21 15.05
C ARG A 101 -6.22 22.10 14.40
N ALA A 102 -5.59 21.09 13.77
CA ALA A 102 -6.29 19.97 13.19
C ALA A 102 -5.94 18.66 13.90
N VAL A 103 -6.96 17.81 14.07
CA VAL A 103 -6.85 16.41 14.44
C VAL A 103 -7.33 15.56 13.27
N PHE A 104 -6.79 14.36 13.14
CA PHE A 104 -7.17 13.40 12.10
C PHE A 104 -7.76 12.15 12.73
N VAL A 105 -8.75 11.55 12.08
CA VAL A 105 -9.30 10.23 12.43
C VAL A 105 -9.61 9.43 11.17
N LEU A 106 -9.19 8.16 11.12
CA LEU A 106 -9.64 7.23 10.11
C LEU A 106 -11.08 6.81 10.38
N CYS A 107 -11.82 6.57 9.30
CA CYS A 107 -13.19 6.13 9.37
C CYS A 107 -13.37 4.80 8.63
N ASP A 108 -14.11 3.88 9.22
CA ASP A 108 -14.64 2.72 8.53
C ASP A 108 -15.86 3.15 7.70
N ALA A 109 -16.04 2.49 6.54
CA ALA A 109 -17.18 2.74 5.68
C ALA A 109 -18.32 1.77 6.01
N HIS A 110 -19.50 2.32 6.28
CA HIS A 110 -20.70 1.56 6.61
C HIS A 110 -21.83 1.82 5.62
N GLN A 111 -22.61 0.80 5.33
CA GLN A 111 -23.81 0.92 4.48
C GLN A 111 -24.87 1.76 5.18
N MET A 112 -25.58 2.59 4.40
CA MET A 112 -26.77 3.26 4.88
C MET A 112 -27.87 2.25 5.24
N GLY A 113 -28.60 2.51 6.31
CA GLY A 113 -29.74 1.69 6.77
C GLY A 113 -29.33 0.43 7.55
N SER A 114 -28.51 -0.46 7.01
CA SER A 114 -28.09 -1.69 7.72
C SER A 114 -27.03 -1.44 8.79
N GLY A 115 -26.20 -0.40 8.63
CA GLY A 115 -25.06 -0.15 9.48
C GLY A 115 -23.92 -1.18 9.35
N ALA A 116 -24.03 -2.15 8.44
CA ALA A 116 -22.96 -3.12 8.18
C ALA A 116 -21.77 -2.45 7.50
N LEU A 117 -20.57 -3.01 7.67
CA LEU A 117 -19.39 -2.56 6.94
C LEU A 117 -19.61 -2.66 5.42
N LEU A 118 -19.17 -1.64 4.69
CA LEU A 118 -19.20 -1.65 3.22
C LEU A 118 -18.14 -2.62 2.70
N GLU A 119 -18.58 -3.69 2.05
CA GLU A 119 -17.73 -4.83 1.69
C GLU A 119 -16.52 -4.46 0.82
N VAL A 120 -16.74 -3.53 -0.13
CA VAL A 120 -15.72 -3.12 -1.11
C VAL A 120 -14.75 -2.06 -0.60
N ALA A 121 -14.97 -1.53 0.61
CA ALA A 121 -14.05 -0.57 1.22
C ALA A 121 -12.70 -1.24 1.55
N PRO A 122 -11.57 -0.60 1.23
CA PRO A 122 -10.24 -1.23 1.40
C PRO A 122 -9.96 -1.73 2.82
N ARG A 123 -10.27 -0.96 3.85
CA ARG A 123 -10.12 -1.39 5.24
C ARG A 123 -10.98 -2.62 5.57
N THR A 124 -12.19 -2.71 5.05
CA THR A 124 -13.09 -3.86 5.24
C THR A 124 -12.53 -5.12 4.57
N ILE A 125 -11.98 -4.99 3.36
CA ILE A 125 -11.37 -6.11 2.63
C ILE A 125 -10.21 -6.70 3.42
N LEU A 126 -9.33 -5.86 3.95
CA LEU A 126 -8.21 -6.32 4.77
C LEU A 126 -8.69 -6.91 6.10
N ARG A 127 -9.62 -6.24 6.79
CA ARG A 127 -10.19 -6.73 8.06
C ARG A 127 -10.73 -8.15 7.95
N ARG A 128 -11.46 -8.45 6.89
CA ARG A 128 -11.97 -9.80 6.61
C ARG A 128 -10.87 -10.86 6.46
N GLN A 129 -9.74 -10.51 5.86
CA GLN A 129 -8.61 -11.45 5.76
C GLN A 129 -7.91 -11.66 7.12
N ILE A 130 -7.83 -10.62 7.94
CA ILE A 130 -7.32 -10.70 9.31
C ILE A 130 -8.22 -11.61 10.15
N GLU A 131 -9.54 -11.42 10.11
CA GLU A 131 -10.51 -12.26 10.79
C GLU A 131 -10.36 -13.75 10.40
N ARG A 132 -10.19 -14.04 9.10
CA ARG A 132 -9.92 -15.40 8.62
C ARG A 132 -8.61 -16.00 9.17
N ALA A 133 -7.59 -15.20 9.38
CA ALA A 133 -6.34 -15.64 10.01
C ALA A 133 -6.54 -15.91 11.51
N GLU A 134 -7.24 -15.02 12.20
CA GLU A 134 -7.54 -15.15 13.64
C GLU A 134 -8.41 -16.37 13.95
N GLU A 135 -9.36 -16.72 13.06
CA GLU A 135 -10.14 -17.97 13.14
C GLU A 135 -9.25 -19.22 13.11
N ARG A 136 -8.02 -19.12 12.59
CA ARG A 136 -6.99 -20.18 12.56
C ARG A 136 -5.98 -20.06 13.69
N GLY A 137 -6.22 -19.15 14.65
CA GLY A 137 -5.30 -18.88 15.75
C GLY A 137 -4.04 -18.11 15.33
N ILE A 138 -4.08 -17.44 14.17
CA ILE A 138 -2.93 -16.72 13.60
C ILE A 138 -3.16 -15.21 13.65
N ARG A 139 -2.19 -14.49 14.22
CA ARG A 139 -2.05 -13.03 14.09
C ARG A 139 -0.90 -12.73 13.15
N LEU A 140 -1.03 -11.68 12.34
CA LEU A 140 0.02 -11.25 11.42
C LEU A 140 0.61 -9.92 11.87
N LEU A 141 1.94 -9.86 11.94
CA LEU A 141 2.69 -8.62 12.04
C LEU A 141 3.31 -8.33 10.68
N LEU A 142 3.12 -7.10 10.22
CA LEU A 142 3.51 -6.65 8.88
C LEU A 142 4.40 -5.42 8.97
N ALA A 143 5.23 -5.20 7.94
CA ALA A 143 5.94 -3.95 7.73
C ALA A 143 5.96 -3.60 6.24
N SER A 144 6.03 -2.31 5.92
CA SER A 144 6.28 -1.78 4.59
C SER A 144 7.62 -1.05 4.54
N GLU A 145 8.44 -1.39 3.56
CA GLU A 145 9.58 -0.57 3.14
C GLU A 145 9.14 0.22 1.92
N LEU A 146 9.08 1.55 2.03
CA LEU A 146 8.55 2.40 0.97
C LEU A 146 9.65 3.23 0.32
N GLU A 147 9.79 3.07 -0.99
CA GLU A 147 10.66 3.89 -1.83
C GLU A 147 9.85 4.98 -2.53
N PHE A 148 10.45 6.16 -2.69
CA PHE A 148 9.84 7.28 -3.42
C PHE A 148 10.91 8.22 -3.97
N PHE A 149 10.56 8.97 -5.02
CA PHE A 149 11.44 9.96 -5.61
C PHE A 149 11.07 11.37 -5.16
N LEU A 150 12.10 12.20 -4.94
CA LEU A 150 11.98 13.63 -4.66
C LEU A 150 12.67 14.44 -5.76
N SER A 151 12.00 15.51 -6.18
CA SER A 151 12.53 16.48 -7.10
C SER A 151 12.50 17.87 -6.47
N SER A 152 13.54 18.66 -6.73
CA SER A 152 13.61 20.10 -6.37
C SER A 152 12.80 21.00 -7.32
N THR A 153 12.27 20.44 -8.43
CA THR A 153 11.29 21.14 -9.26
C THR A 153 9.99 21.32 -8.47
N SER A 154 9.49 22.53 -8.40
CA SER A 154 8.24 22.82 -7.68
C SER A 154 7.06 22.03 -8.24
N PRO A 155 6.02 21.68 -7.45
CA PRO A 155 4.84 20.99 -7.93
C PRO A 155 4.16 21.70 -9.11
N ALA A 156 4.12 23.03 -9.10
CA ALA A 156 3.53 23.81 -10.17
C ALA A 156 4.32 23.72 -11.49
N ASP A 157 5.66 23.73 -11.41
CA ASP A 157 6.51 23.61 -12.59
C ASP A 157 6.56 22.16 -13.08
N ALA A 158 6.57 21.19 -12.18
CA ALA A 158 6.48 19.77 -12.54
C ALA A 158 5.19 19.49 -13.35
N TRP A 159 4.06 20.03 -12.91
CA TRP A 159 2.80 19.97 -13.66
C TRP A 159 2.89 20.59 -15.05
N ARG A 160 3.50 21.81 -15.17
CA ARG A 160 3.69 22.48 -16.47
C ARG A 160 4.59 21.68 -17.41
N LYS A 161 5.63 21.04 -16.86
CA LYS A 161 6.53 20.12 -17.59
C LYS A 161 5.91 18.75 -17.88
N ARG A 162 4.67 18.50 -17.44
CA ARG A 162 4.03 17.18 -17.51
C ARG A 162 4.91 16.08 -16.90
N TYR A 163 5.56 16.40 -15.77
CA TYR A 163 6.47 15.55 -15.01
C TYR A 163 7.66 15.02 -15.81
N ARG A 164 8.10 15.76 -16.85
CA ARG A 164 9.31 15.46 -17.63
C ARG A 164 10.42 16.42 -17.28
N ASP A 165 11.65 15.94 -17.42
CA ASP A 165 12.86 16.76 -17.21
C ASP A 165 12.84 17.48 -15.85
N LEU A 166 12.55 16.72 -14.79
CA LEU A 166 12.55 17.22 -13.43
C LEU A 166 13.97 17.26 -12.87
N ASP A 167 14.28 18.32 -12.13
CA ASP A 167 15.53 18.43 -11.39
C ASP A 167 15.42 17.60 -10.11
N MET A 168 16.06 16.44 -10.08
CA MET A 168 16.00 15.55 -8.92
C MET A 168 16.69 16.17 -7.71
N LEU A 169 16.18 15.90 -6.50
CA LEU A 169 16.70 16.47 -5.26
C LEU A 169 18.20 16.16 -5.08
N THR A 170 18.61 14.94 -5.44
CA THR A 170 20.02 14.53 -5.49
C THR A 170 20.40 14.20 -6.93
N PRO A 171 21.38 14.90 -7.53
CA PRO A 171 21.74 14.76 -8.95
C PRO A 171 22.75 13.64 -9.24
N TYR A 172 23.09 12.81 -8.27
CA TYR A 172 23.99 11.66 -8.40
C TYR A 172 23.52 10.51 -7.51
N ARG A 173 23.99 9.30 -7.83
CA ARG A 173 23.67 8.09 -7.08
C ARG A 173 24.40 8.08 -5.75
N ASN A 174 23.66 7.91 -4.66
CA ASN A 174 24.20 7.97 -3.31
C ASN A 174 23.70 6.85 -2.38
N ASP A 175 23.22 5.76 -2.95
CA ASP A 175 22.76 4.59 -2.21
C ASP A 175 23.71 4.22 -1.05
N TYR A 176 23.16 4.13 0.16
CA TYR A 176 23.90 3.93 1.42
C TYR A 176 25.01 4.97 1.75
N GLN A 177 25.16 6.04 0.99
CA GLN A 177 26.20 7.06 1.26
C GLN A 177 25.73 8.04 2.33
N VAL A 178 26.19 7.85 3.56
CA VAL A 178 25.73 8.62 4.73
C VAL A 178 26.00 10.13 4.60
N LEU A 179 27.20 10.53 4.12
CA LEU A 179 27.55 11.95 4.00
C LEU A 179 26.76 12.67 2.91
N GLN A 180 26.51 12.03 1.79
CA GLN A 180 25.70 12.58 0.71
C GLN A 180 24.23 12.59 1.08
N GLY A 181 23.74 11.53 1.74
CA GLY A 181 22.38 11.49 2.30
C GLY A 181 22.11 12.63 3.29
N GLY A 182 23.16 13.08 4.00
CA GLY A 182 23.07 14.24 4.89
C GLY A 182 22.70 15.56 4.19
N ARG A 183 22.84 15.67 2.88
CA ARG A 183 22.39 16.86 2.12
C ARG A 183 20.88 16.96 2.02
N ASP A 184 20.18 15.84 2.01
CA ASP A 184 18.72 15.77 1.95
C ASP A 184 18.11 15.69 3.36
N GLU A 185 18.93 15.58 4.39
CA GLU A 185 18.56 15.39 5.79
C GLU A 185 17.68 16.53 6.32
N TRP A 186 17.83 17.75 5.79
CA TRP A 186 16.94 18.87 6.15
C TRP A 186 15.45 18.55 5.92
N PHE A 187 15.13 17.75 4.90
CA PHE A 187 13.75 17.29 4.62
C PHE A 187 13.49 15.94 5.29
N ILE A 188 14.39 14.97 5.14
CA ILE A 188 14.19 13.59 5.63
C ILE A 188 14.10 13.54 7.16
N SER A 189 14.88 14.36 7.87
CA SER A 189 14.79 14.49 9.33
C SER A 189 13.41 15.02 9.77
N GLN A 190 12.92 16.06 9.10
CA GLN A 190 11.58 16.58 9.37
C GLN A 190 10.50 15.53 9.08
N LEU A 191 10.63 14.81 7.97
CA LEU A 191 9.72 13.71 7.63
C LEU A 191 9.69 12.65 8.73
N ARG A 192 10.85 12.13 9.17
CA ARG A 192 10.91 11.13 10.26
C ARG A 192 10.26 11.64 11.54
N ASN A 193 10.58 12.87 11.94
CA ASN A 193 10.04 13.46 13.16
C ASN A 193 8.52 13.64 13.09
N HIS A 194 8.01 14.23 12.02
CA HIS A 194 6.56 14.42 11.85
C HIS A 194 5.82 13.09 11.75
N MET A 195 6.37 12.06 11.09
CA MET A 195 5.74 10.75 11.05
C MET A 195 5.70 10.12 12.45
N SER A 196 6.80 10.19 13.20
CA SER A 196 6.86 9.70 14.58
C SER A 196 5.87 10.45 15.48
N ASP A 197 5.80 11.77 15.35
CA ASP A 197 4.83 12.61 16.08
C ASP A 197 3.38 12.34 15.65
N TRP A 198 3.18 11.78 14.47
CA TRP A 198 1.86 11.36 13.97
C TRP A 198 1.51 9.91 14.33
N GLY A 199 2.34 9.25 15.15
CA GLY A 199 2.12 7.87 15.59
C GLY A 199 2.49 6.83 14.52
N ILE A 200 3.38 7.20 13.60
CA ILE A 200 3.97 6.31 12.60
C ILE A 200 5.46 6.18 12.94
N PRO A 201 5.86 5.23 13.80
CA PRO A 201 7.26 5.05 14.16
C PRO A 201 8.08 4.68 12.93
N ILE A 202 9.18 5.40 12.74
CA ILE A 202 10.12 5.16 11.65
C ILE A 202 11.34 4.45 12.21
N GLU A 203 11.65 3.27 11.68
CA GLU A 203 12.84 2.51 12.02
C GLU A 203 14.09 3.14 11.41
N SER A 204 14.05 3.40 10.10
CA SER A 204 15.19 3.92 9.36
C SER A 204 14.80 4.69 8.11
N SER A 205 15.76 5.44 7.58
CA SER A 205 15.70 6.03 6.25
C SER A 205 17.08 6.00 5.60
N LYS A 206 17.12 5.81 4.30
CA LYS A 206 18.36 5.87 3.51
C LYS A 206 18.11 6.42 2.11
N PRO A 207 19.13 7.04 1.48
CA PRO A 207 19.07 7.26 0.04
C PRO A 207 19.11 5.92 -0.69
N GLU A 208 18.40 5.85 -1.80
CA GLU A 208 18.33 4.71 -2.69
C GLU A 208 19.17 4.93 -3.97
N TRP A 209 19.19 3.89 -4.85
CA TRP A 209 19.99 3.89 -6.07
C TRP A 209 19.56 4.97 -7.08
N GLY A 210 18.27 5.27 -7.18
CA GLY A 210 17.76 6.26 -8.13
C GLY A 210 18.15 7.69 -7.77
N LEU A 211 18.24 8.57 -8.76
CA LEU A 211 18.50 9.98 -8.53
C LEU A 211 17.36 10.61 -7.72
N GLY A 212 17.67 11.14 -6.54
CA GLY A 212 16.68 11.70 -5.61
C GLY A 212 15.75 10.68 -4.97
N GLN A 213 16.06 9.38 -5.08
CA GLN A 213 15.26 8.33 -4.48
C GLN A 213 15.60 8.14 -3.00
N GLN A 214 14.58 7.93 -2.19
CA GLN A 214 14.68 7.69 -0.75
C GLN A 214 13.88 6.43 -0.40
N GLU A 215 14.36 5.70 0.61
CA GLU A 215 13.64 4.62 1.27
C GLU A 215 13.38 5.00 2.72
N VAL A 216 12.19 4.71 3.20
CA VAL A 216 11.84 4.84 4.61
C VAL A 216 11.15 3.57 5.08
N THR A 217 11.72 2.96 6.12
CA THR A 217 11.19 1.77 6.78
C THR A 217 10.41 2.17 8.02
N MET A 218 9.18 1.70 8.11
CA MET A 218 8.32 1.88 9.29
C MET A 218 8.47 0.68 10.23
N ASP A 219 8.40 0.91 11.54
CA ASP A 219 8.29 -0.16 12.51
C ASP A 219 7.09 -1.06 12.21
N TYR A 220 7.29 -2.37 12.32
CA TYR A 220 6.22 -3.35 12.10
C TYR A 220 5.04 -3.16 13.06
N ALA A 221 3.86 -3.57 12.62
CA ALA A 221 2.62 -3.47 13.39
C ALA A 221 1.62 -4.59 13.01
N PRO A 222 0.53 -4.76 13.77
CA PRO A 222 -0.60 -5.57 13.34
C PRO A 222 -1.10 -5.14 11.95
N ALA A 223 -1.58 -6.08 11.17
CA ALA A 223 -1.84 -5.91 9.73
C ALA A 223 -2.70 -4.68 9.38
N LEU A 224 -3.80 -4.43 10.09
CA LEU A 224 -4.66 -3.27 9.80
C LEU A 224 -3.96 -1.96 10.14
N GLU A 225 -3.32 -1.91 11.31
CA GLU A 225 -2.56 -0.73 11.74
C GLU A 225 -1.41 -0.41 10.77
N MET A 226 -0.72 -1.44 10.26
CA MET A 226 0.36 -1.24 9.27
C MET A 226 -0.17 -0.68 7.95
N ALA A 227 -1.32 -1.14 7.47
CA ALA A 227 -1.95 -0.58 6.28
C ALA A 227 -2.38 0.89 6.50
N ASP A 228 -2.92 1.19 7.68
CA ASP A 228 -3.27 2.56 8.09
C ASP A 228 -2.02 3.46 8.13
N ARG A 229 -0.93 3.01 8.76
CA ARG A 229 0.36 3.72 8.80
C ARG A 229 0.91 3.99 7.39
N HIS A 230 0.84 3.00 6.50
CA HIS A 230 1.33 3.12 5.13
C HIS A 230 0.59 4.21 4.34
N VAL A 231 -0.75 4.23 4.34
CA VAL A 231 -1.48 5.28 3.59
C VAL A 231 -1.28 6.66 4.20
N LEU A 232 -1.21 6.75 5.54
CA LEU A 232 -0.93 8.01 6.23
C LEU A 232 0.50 8.47 5.96
N PHE A 233 1.48 7.57 5.92
CA PHE A 233 2.85 7.88 5.53
C PHE A 233 2.89 8.48 4.12
N LYS A 234 2.29 7.82 3.12
CA LYS A 234 2.23 8.37 1.74
C LYS A 234 1.54 9.73 1.67
N TYR A 235 0.46 9.91 2.43
CA TYR A 235 -0.21 11.21 2.55
C TYR A 235 0.73 12.25 3.15
N GLY A 236 1.36 11.96 4.28
CA GLY A 236 2.24 12.90 4.98
C GLY A 236 3.49 13.26 4.18
N VAL A 237 4.14 12.29 3.50
CA VAL A 237 5.28 12.59 2.60
C VAL A 237 4.89 13.61 1.53
N LYS A 238 3.73 13.42 0.88
CA LYS A 238 3.25 14.34 -0.17
C LYS A 238 2.93 15.73 0.38
N GLU A 239 2.29 15.81 1.55
CA GLU A 239 1.97 17.08 2.21
C GLU A 239 3.24 17.85 2.62
N LEU A 240 4.19 17.16 3.25
CA LEU A 240 5.45 17.76 3.67
C LEU A 240 6.32 18.18 2.47
N ALA A 241 6.38 17.34 1.42
CA ALA A 241 7.07 17.69 0.18
C ALA A 241 6.45 18.94 -0.47
N HIS A 242 5.12 19.00 -0.58
CA HIS A 242 4.42 20.17 -1.11
C HIS A 242 4.72 21.45 -0.29
N ARG A 243 4.73 21.35 1.05
CA ARG A 243 5.09 22.48 1.95
C ARG A 243 6.54 22.93 1.81
N ALA A 244 7.43 22.02 1.42
CA ALA A 244 8.83 22.27 1.14
C ALA A 244 9.11 22.71 -0.31
N ASP A 245 8.06 22.91 -1.12
CA ASP A 245 8.13 23.19 -2.57
C ASP A 245 8.87 22.11 -3.37
N LEU A 246 8.78 20.85 -2.90
CA LEU A 246 9.32 19.67 -3.56
C LEU A 246 8.21 18.88 -4.26
N THR A 247 8.55 18.23 -5.38
CA THR A 247 7.69 17.23 -6.02
C THR A 247 8.07 15.85 -5.53
N CYS A 248 7.08 15.05 -5.11
CA CYS A 248 7.24 13.69 -4.63
C CYS A 248 6.41 12.72 -5.48
N THR A 249 6.95 11.52 -5.76
CA THR A 249 6.19 10.45 -6.41
C THR A 249 6.48 9.09 -5.81
N PHE A 250 5.39 8.29 -5.64
CA PHE A 250 5.39 6.85 -5.34
C PHE A 250 5.07 6.02 -6.59
N MET A 251 5.21 6.58 -7.78
CA MET A 251 5.03 5.88 -9.04
C MET A 251 6.01 4.72 -9.14
N ALA A 252 5.56 3.53 -9.55
CA ALA A 252 6.42 2.34 -9.57
C ALA A 252 7.62 2.48 -10.53
N LYS A 253 7.45 3.20 -11.64
CA LYS A 253 8.51 3.44 -12.64
C LYS A 253 8.36 4.84 -13.25
N PRO A 254 8.84 5.90 -12.57
CA PRO A 254 8.67 7.27 -13.08
C PRO A 254 9.55 7.58 -14.30
N GLN A 255 10.70 6.91 -14.45
CA GLN A 255 11.62 7.07 -15.59
C GLN A 255 12.09 5.70 -16.05
N ILE A 256 12.12 5.50 -17.39
CA ILE A 256 12.45 4.18 -17.95
C ILE A 256 13.91 3.78 -17.69
N ASP A 257 14.82 4.74 -17.71
CA ASP A 257 16.27 4.54 -17.54
C ASP A 257 16.73 4.55 -16.07
N GLU A 258 15.81 4.83 -15.13
CA GLU A 258 16.08 4.77 -13.69
C GLU A 258 15.51 3.49 -13.07
N VAL A 259 15.91 3.16 -11.84
CA VAL A 259 15.26 2.10 -11.06
C VAL A 259 13.81 2.46 -10.73
N GLY A 260 13.00 1.46 -10.43
CA GLY A 260 11.63 1.68 -9.94
C GLY A 260 11.58 1.90 -8.44
N SER A 261 10.41 2.30 -7.94
CA SER A 261 10.12 2.37 -6.51
C SER A 261 9.37 1.14 -6.04
N SER A 262 9.94 0.45 -5.07
CA SER A 262 9.38 -0.75 -4.44
C SER A 262 8.55 -0.41 -3.20
N CYS A 263 7.69 -1.34 -2.84
CA CYS A 263 7.13 -1.47 -1.51
C CYS A 263 7.34 -2.92 -1.07
N HIS A 264 8.46 -3.21 -0.40
CA HIS A 264 8.67 -4.56 0.12
C HIS A 264 7.76 -4.79 1.32
N LEU A 265 7.00 -5.89 1.26
CA LEU A 265 6.08 -6.26 2.34
C LEU A 265 6.70 -7.37 3.18
N HIS A 266 6.93 -7.09 4.46
CA HIS A 266 7.41 -8.08 5.41
C HIS A 266 6.24 -8.68 6.18
N VAL A 267 6.26 -10.00 6.38
CA VAL A 267 5.20 -10.74 7.07
C VAL A 267 5.79 -11.77 8.02
N SER A 268 5.32 -11.77 9.26
CA SER A 268 5.55 -12.81 10.23
C SER A 268 4.24 -13.28 10.86
N LEU A 269 4.18 -14.57 11.23
CA LEU A 269 3.03 -15.18 11.88
C LEU A 269 3.29 -15.31 13.39
N TRP A 270 2.25 -15.03 14.15
CA TRP A 270 2.22 -15.07 15.60
C TRP A 270 0.96 -15.81 16.08
N ASP A 271 0.99 -16.42 17.25
CA ASP A 271 -0.24 -16.91 17.87
C ASP A 271 -1.04 -15.73 18.49
N LEU A 272 -2.23 -16.04 18.99
CA LEU A 272 -3.10 -15.01 19.58
C LEU A 272 -2.58 -14.51 20.94
N GLU A 273 -1.72 -15.27 21.60
CA GLU A 273 -1.06 -14.94 22.87
C GLU A 273 0.22 -14.10 22.65
N GLY A 274 0.67 -13.92 21.41
CA GLY A 274 1.84 -13.11 21.05
C GLY A 274 3.16 -13.89 20.98
N GLY A 275 3.10 -15.22 20.84
CA GLY A 275 4.24 -16.08 20.55
C GLY A 275 4.55 -16.14 19.04
N PRO A 276 5.85 -16.15 18.63
CA PRO A 276 6.22 -16.25 17.20
C PRO A 276 5.95 -17.66 16.67
N VAL A 277 5.18 -17.76 15.58
CA VAL A 277 4.83 -19.02 14.89
C VAL A 277 5.66 -19.24 13.63
N SER A 278 6.31 -18.20 13.10
CA SER A 278 7.07 -18.30 11.84
C SER A 278 8.32 -19.19 11.93
N TRP A 279 9.00 -19.20 13.08
CA TRP A 279 10.32 -19.78 13.25
C TRP A 279 10.31 -21.19 13.87
N ASP A 280 11.07 -22.09 13.26
CA ASP A 280 11.47 -23.37 13.83
C ASP A 280 12.94 -23.66 13.46
N ALA A 281 13.81 -23.73 14.46
CA ALA A 281 15.27 -23.92 14.25
C ALA A 281 15.60 -25.24 13.52
N GLU A 282 14.75 -26.25 13.66
CA GLU A 282 14.92 -27.58 13.02
C GLU A 282 14.17 -27.67 11.67
N GLY A 283 13.36 -26.65 11.37
CA GLY A 283 12.60 -26.61 10.13
C GLY A 283 13.42 -26.23 8.90
N PRO A 284 12.95 -26.51 7.69
CA PRO A 284 13.65 -26.20 6.45
C PRO A 284 13.86 -24.67 6.33
N ALA A 285 15.11 -24.23 6.26
CA ALA A 285 15.51 -22.82 6.24
C ALA A 285 14.97 -22.00 7.44
N GLY A 286 14.73 -22.63 8.58
CA GLY A 286 14.20 -21.96 9.77
C GLY A 286 12.67 -21.78 9.78
N MET A 287 11.96 -22.30 8.81
CA MET A 287 10.50 -22.18 8.73
C MET A 287 9.81 -23.24 9.61
N SER A 288 8.84 -22.80 10.40
CA SER A 288 7.85 -23.73 10.96
C SER A 288 7.01 -24.38 9.85
N PRO A 289 6.36 -25.52 10.08
CA PRO A 289 5.44 -26.11 9.09
C PRO A 289 4.37 -25.13 8.62
N THR A 290 3.70 -24.45 9.55
CA THR A 290 2.66 -23.43 9.25
C THR A 290 3.19 -22.30 8.40
N PHE A 291 4.38 -21.78 8.74
CA PHE A 291 4.97 -20.69 7.97
C PHE A 291 5.45 -21.16 6.59
N GLY A 292 5.98 -22.36 6.48
CA GLY A 292 6.33 -22.97 5.19
C GLY A 292 5.13 -23.09 4.27
N SER A 293 3.98 -23.56 4.77
CA SER A 293 2.72 -23.61 4.02
C SER A 293 2.25 -22.21 3.60
N PHE A 294 2.36 -21.22 4.51
CA PHE A 294 2.01 -19.82 4.23
C PHE A 294 2.87 -19.22 3.11
N VAL A 295 4.18 -19.41 3.13
CA VAL A 295 5.11 -18.92 2.09
C VAL A 295 4.85 -19.64 0.75
N THR A 296 4.59 -20.95 0.78
CA THR A 296 4.22 -21.70 -0.41
C THR A 296 2.92 -21.20 -1.03
N GLY A 297 1.92 -20.88 -0.21
CA GLY A 297 0.66 -20.29 -0.67
C GLY A 297 0.88 -18.95 -1.37
N GLN A 298 1.73 -18.07 -0.83
CA GLN A 298 2.09 -16.82 -1.48
C GLN A 298 2.75 -17.05 -2.85
N ALA A 299 3.77 -17.92 -2.91
CA ALA A 299 4.48 -18.19 -4.16
C ALA A 299 3.59 -18.83 -5.25
N ARG A 300 2.64 -19.68 -4.87
CA ARG A 300 1.69 -20.31 -5.81
C ARG A 300 0.67 -19.33 -6.38
N ASN A 301 0.17 -18.43 -5.55
CA ASN A 301 -0.99 -17.59 -5.90
C ASN A 301 -0.59 -16.17 -6.35
N VAL A 302 0.70 -15.81 -6.34
CA VAL A 302 1.15 -14.44 -6.60
C VAL A 302 0.80 -13.95 -7.99
N LEU A 303 0.82 -14.80 -9.00
CA LEU A 303 0.45 -14.42 -10.37
C LEU A 303 -1.05 -14.14 -10.50
N ASP A 304 -1.87 -14.93 -9.84
CA ASP A 304 -3.32 -14.82 -9.87
C ASP A 304 -3.83 -13.61 -9.07
N LEU A 305 -3.07 -13.15 -8.08
CA LEU A 305 -3.35 -11.95 -7.28
C LEU A 305 -2.47 -10.75 -7.69
N GLY A 306 -1.74 -10.88 -8.78
CA GLY A 306 -0.71 -9.93 -9.23
C GLY A 306 -1.20 -8.49 -9.37
N LEU A 307 -2.45 -8.29 -9.84
CA LEU A 307 -3.01 -6.94 -9.98
C LEU A 307 -3.17 -6.19 -8.64
N LEU A 308 -3.19 -6.90 -7.50
CA LEU A 308 -3.25 -6.28 -6.17
C LEU A 308 -1.87 -5.84 -5.67
N TYR A 309 -0.80 -6.32 -6.30
CA TYR A 309 0.59 -5.93 -6.05
C TYR A 309 1.15 -4.96 -7.09
N ALA A 310 0.53 -4.93 -8.28
CA ALA A 310 0.93 -4.10 -9.42
C ALA A 310 -0.34 -3.54 -10.10
N PRO A 311 -0.98 -2.50 -9.49
CA PRO A 311 -2.34 -2.11 -9.85
C PRO A 311 -2.47 -1.22 -11.09
N THR A 312 -1.35 -0.69 -11.62
CA THR A 312 -1.37 0.27 -12.74
C THR A 312 -0.62 -0.25 -13.95
N VAL A 313 -0.86 0.30 -15.13
CA VAL A 313 -0.08 -0.01 -16.33
C VAL A 313 1.40 0.35 -16.17
N ASN A 314 1.71 1.30 -15.29
CA ASN A 314 3.07 1.69 -14.96
C ASN A 314 3.78 0.68 -14.07
N SER A 315 3.07 -0.02 -13.18
CA SER A 315 3.65 -0.99 -12.23
C SER A 315 4.50 -2.05 -12.94
N TYR A 316 4.06 -2.52 -14.09
CA TYR A 316 4.72 -3.58 -14.87
C TYR A 316 6.02 -3.13 -15.54
N LYS A 317 6.21 -1.83 -15.72
CA LYS A 317 7.46 -1.27 -16.26
C LYS A 317 8.62 -1.38 -15.25
N ARG A 318 8.33 -1.62 -13.97
CA ARG A 318 9.31 -1.90 -12.93
C ARG A 318 9.88 -3.32 -13.04
N PHE A 319 9.11 -4.27 -13.57
CA PHE A 319 9.51 -5.67 -13.71
C PHE A 319 10.49 -5.88 -14.88
N GLN A 320 11.65 -5.22 -14.80
CA GLN A 320 12.72 -5.33 -15.77
C GLN A 320 13.86 -6.20 -15.19
N PRO A 321 14.57 -6.98 -16.04
CA PRO A 321 15.79 -7.65 -15.61
C PRO A 321 16.81 -6.65 -15.05
N ASP A 322 17.59 -7.09 -14.06
CA ASP A 322 18.70 -6.34 -13.46
C ASP A 322 18.32 -5.00 -12.78
N GLN A 323 17.06 -4.79 -12.45
CA GLN A 323 16.59 -3.58 -11.76
C GLN A 323 16.11 -3.82 -10.31
N PHE A 324 16.67 -4.83 -9.67
CA PHE A 324 16.41 -5.19 -8.26
C PHE A 324 14.94 -5.50 -7.91
N ALA A 325 14.06 -5.58 -8.92
CA ALA A 325 12.68 -6.00 -8.71
C ALA A 325 12.60 -7.52 -8.50
N GLY A 326 11.77 -7.98 -7.58
CA GLY A 326 11.52 -9.40 -7.30
C GLY A 326 10.67 -10.06 -8.39
N THR A 327 11.19 -10.22 -9.59
CA THR A 327 10.42 -10.74 -10.73
C THR A 327 10.37 -12.26 -10.82
N ALA A 328 11.44 -12.96 -10.37
CA ALA A 328 11.54 -14.42 -10.41
C ALA A 328 10.81 -15.04 -9.22
N ILE A 329 9.79 -15.85 -9.48
CA ILE A 329 8.95 -16.47 -8.45
C ILE A 329 9.71 -17.65 -7.82
N ALA A 330 10.52 -17.33 -6.85
CA ALA A 330 11.32 -18.23 -6.06
C ALA A 330 11.38 -17.75 -4.61
N VAL A 331 11.68 -18.68 -3.70
CA VAL A 331 11.92 -18.40 -2.27
C VAL A 331 13.39 -18.61 -1.97
N GLY A 332 14.08 -17.63 -1.44
CA GLY A 332 15.50 -17.71 -1.09
C GLY A 332 15.80 -17.16 0.29
N VAL A 333 16.83 -17.74 0.95
CA VAL A 333 17.33 -17.18 2.21
C VAL A 333 18.29 -16.04 1.90
N ASP A 334 17.98 -14.85 2.40
CA ASP A 334 18.75 -13.61 2.17
C ASP A 334 19.12 -13.37 0.69
N ASN A 335 18.21 -13.74 -0.22
CA ASN A 335 18.43 -13.68 -1.67
C ASN A 335 17.52 -12.64 -2.33
N ARG A 336 18.09 -11.48 -2.68
CA ARG A 336 17.37 -10.35 -3.30
C ARG A 336 16.95 -10.59 -4.75
N SER A 337 17.48 -11.63 -5.42
CA SER A 337 17.02 -11.98 -6.77
C SER A 337 15.70 -12.77 -6.79
N CYS A 338 15.27 -13.28 -5.63
CA CYS A 338 13.99 -13.99 -5.48
C CYS A 338 12.84 -13.02 -5.17
N ALA A 339 11.64 -13.36 -5.61
CA ALA A 339 10.41 -12.64 -5.26
C ALA A 339 10.09 -12.72 -3.76
N PHE A 340 10.42 -13.83 -3.13
CA PHE A 340 10.22 -14.05 -1.70
C PHE A 340 11.57 -14.32 -1.01
N ARG A 341 11.95 -13.42 -0.11
CA ARG A 341 13.22 -13.49 0.62
C ARG A 341 12.93 -13.79 2.09
N LEU A 342 13.49 -14.88 2.61
CA LEU A 342 13.44 -15.22 4.04
C LEU A 342 14.58 -14.49 4.77
N VAL A 343 14.23 -13.77 5.83
CA VAL A 343 15.19 -12.98 6.62
C VAL A 343 14.91 -13.06 8.11
N GLY A 344 15.95 -12.83 8.92
CA GLY A 344 15.89 -12.85 10.38
C GLY A 344 16.02 -14.25 10.96
N GLN A 345 15.85 -14.36 12.27
CA GLN A 345 15.87 -15.61 13.07
C GLN A 345 15.00 -15.42 14.31
N GLY A 346 14.50 -16.50 14.89
CA GLY A 346 13.66 -16.45 16.08
C GLY A 346 12.44 -15.54 15.87
N SER A 347 12.19 -14.61 16.77
CA SER A 347 11.06 -13.68 16.71
C SER A 347 11.18 -12.65 15.58
N SER A 348 12.37 -12.46 15.00
CA SER A 348 12.55 -11.57 13.84
C SER A 348 12.39 -12.27 12.49
N PHE A 349 12.14 -13.59 12.46
CA PHE A 349 12.05 -14.37 11.24
C PHE A 349 10.76 -14.04 10.46
N ARG A 350 10.92 -13.74 9.18
CA ARG A 350 9.83 -13.27 8.31
C ARG A 350 10.11 -13.55 6.85
N VAL A 351 9.10 -13.47 6.03
CA VAL A 351 9.22 -13.39 4.57
C VAL A 351 9.05 -11.95 4.10
N GLU A 352 9.92 -11.52 3.22
CA GLU A 352 9.85 -10.29 2.46
C GLU A 352 9.30 -10.59 1.06
N ASN A 353 8.11 -10.09 0.74
CA ASN A 353 7.57 -10.10 -0.62
C ASN A 353 8.07 -8.85 -1.35
N ARG A 354 8.89 -9.02 -2.36
CA ARG A 354 9.60 -7.97 -3.11
C ARG A 354 8.87 -7.53 -4.39
N ILE A 355 7.69 -8.10 -4.65
CA ILE A 355 6.92 -7.84 -5.87
C ILE A 355 6.20 -6.49 -5.84
N PRO A 356 5.56 -6.06 -4.74
CA PRO A 356 4.76 -4.85 -4.75
C PRO A 356 5.57 -3.60 -5.07
N GLY A 357 4.99 -2.71 -5.88
CA GLY A 357 5.52 -1.36 -6.12
C GLY A 357 5.03 -0.36 -5.08
N ALA A 358 5.66 0.80 -4.98
CA ALA A 358 5.26 1.86 -4.07
C ALA A 358 3.88 2.48 -4.41
N ASP A 359 3.34 2.17 -5.57
CA ASP A 359 2.03 2.59 -6.06
C ASP A 359 0.85 1.73 -5.54
N VAL A 360 1.11 0.65 -4.79
CA VAL A 360 0.05 -0.23 -4.27
C VAL A 360 -0.91 0.49 -3.31
N ASN A 361 -2.14 -0.04 -3.27
CA ASN A 361 -3.03 0.13 -2.14
C ASN A 361 -2.66 -0.92 -1.07
N PRO A 362 -2.13 -0.53 0.12
CA PRO A 362 -1.63 -1.49 1.11
C PRO A 362 -2.72 -2.42 1.64
N TYR A 363 -3.95 -1.96 1.74
CA TYR A 363 -5.06 -2.80 2.19
C TYR A 363 -5.28 -3.98 1.24
N TYR A 364 -5.18 -3.75 -0.07
CA TYR A 364 -5.33 -4.80 -1.08
C TYR A 364 -4.11 -5.71 -1.14
N ALA A 365 -2.91 -5.14 -1.09
CA ALA A 365 -1.67 -5.91 -1.13
C ALA A 365 -1.53 -6.81 0.11
N TYR A 366 -1.86 -6.30 1.30
CA TYR A 366 -1.86 -7.11 2.51
C TYR A 366 -2.97 -8.17 2.50
N ALA A 367 -4.17 -7.80 2.06
CA ALA A 367 -5.27 -8.75 1.95
C ALA A 367 -4.93 -9.90 0.97
N ALA A 368 -4.28 -9.59 -0.16
CA ALA A 368 -3.79 -10.60 -1.11
C ALA A 368 -2.71 -11.51 -0.50
N THR A 369 -1.77 -10.93 0.23
CA THR A 369 -0.70 -11.65 0.92
C THR A 369 -1.25 -12.63 1.97
N ILE A 370 -2.20 -12.17 2.79
CA ILE A 370 -2.86 -13.00 3.80
C ILE A 370 -3.69 -14.09 3.12
N ALA A 371 -4.51 -13.73 2.14
CA ALA A 371 -5.37 -14.68 1.42
C ALA A 371 -4.56 -15.80 0.75
N ALA A 372 -3.46 -15.42 0.06
CA ALA A 372 -2.57 -16.39 -0.57
C ALA A 372 -1.89 -17.32 0.44
N GLY A 373 -1.42 -16.75 1.56
CA GLY A 373 -0.78 -17.53 2.61
C GLY A 373 -1.74 -18.49 3.30
N LEU A 374 -2.96 -18.05 3.60
CA LEU A 374 -4.01 -18.90 4.20
C LEU A 374 -4.44 -20.02 3.26
N ASP A 375 -4.51 -19.79 1.94
CA ASP A 375 -4.78 -20.82 0.94
C ASP A 375 -3.70 -21.94 1.00
N GLY A 376 -2.43 -21.57 1.22
CA GLY A 376 -1.35 -22.52 1.42
C GLY A 376 -1.48 -23.33 2.72
N ILE A 377 -1.87 -22.68 3.81
CA ILE A 377 -2.13 -23.34 5.10
C ILE A 377 -3.33 -24.28 4.99
N ASP A 378 -4.44 -23.84 4.41
CA ASP A 378 -5.66 -24.65 4.24
C ASP A 378 -5.42 -25.87 3.34
N ALA A 379 -4.46 -25.78 2.42
CA ALA A 379 -4.06 -26.88 1.55
C ALA A 379 -2.97 -27.80 2.16
N ASP A 380 -2.54 -27.56 3.40
CA ASP A 380 -1.41 -28.25 4.04
C ASP A 380 -0.18 -28.33 3.11
N ALA A 381 0.13 -27.22 2.46
CA ALA A 381 1.17 -27.16 1.45
C ALA A 381 2.55 -27.38 2.08
N ALA A 382 3.37 -28.27 1.48
CA ALA A 382 4.74 -28.46 1.93
C ALA A 382 5.54 -27.15 1.82
N ALA A 383 6.52 -26.95 2.71
CA ALA A 383 7.42 -25.82 2.65
C ALA A 383 8.10 -25.71 1.28
N PRO A 384 8.35 -24.50 0.77
CA PRO A 384 8.91 -24.32 -0.56
C PRO A 384 10.36 -24.77 -0.62
N SER A 385 10.80 -25.21 -1.79
CA SER A 385 12.23 -25.42 -2.07
C SER A 385 12.98 -24.10 -2.03
N ILE A 386 14.14 -24.08 -1.36
CA ILE A 386 14.96 -22.87 -1.25
C ILE A 386 15.82 -22.74 -2.50
N TYR A 387 15.70 -21.59 -3.17
CA TYR A 387 16.50 -21.26 -4.33
C TYR A 387 17.86 -20.66 -3.92
N HIS A 388 18.91 -21.12 -4.60
CA HIS A 388 20.27 -20.65 -4.40
C HIS A 388 20.83 -20.06 -5.70
N GLY A 389 21.53 -18.96 -5.62
CA GLY A 389 22.16 -18.30 -6.77
C GLY A 389 21.31 -17.16 -7.34
N ASN A 390 21.58 -16.78 -8.60
CA ASN A 390 20.89 -15.67 -9.27
C ASN A 390 19.60 -16.12 -9.92
N ALA A 391 18.47 -15.86 -9.28
CA ALA A 391 17.14 -16.22 -9.78
C ALA A 391 16.74 -15.46 -11.06
N TRP A 392 17.26 -14.25 -11.27
CA TRP A 392 16.98 -13.49 -12.50
C TRP A 392 17.55 -14.13 -13.77
N ALA A 393 18.62 -14.90 -13.63
CA ALA A 393 19.28 -15.56 -14.76
C ALA A 393 18.72 -16.98 -15.04
N ASP A 394 17.78 -17.47 -14.25
CA ASP A 394 17.22 -18.80 -14.42
C ASP A 394 15.96 -18.78 -15.30
N PRO A 395 16.05 -19.26 -16.55
CA PRO A 395 14.94 -19.22 -17.50
C PRO A 395 13.83 -20.24 -17.18
N VAL A 396 14.02 -21.13 -16.20
CA VAL A 396 13.04 -22.14 -15.80
C VAL A 396 12.05 -21.59 -14.77
N LEU A 397 12.46 -20.57 -14.01
CA LEU A 397 11.60 -19.96 -13.03
C LEU A 397 10.45 -19.19 -13.68
N ALA A 398 9.25 -19.32 -13.12
CA ALA A 398 8.15 -18.45 -13.47
C ALA A 398 8.50 -17.00 -13.09
N THR A 399 8.03 -16.05 -13.89
CA THR A 399 8.22 -14.61 -13.65
C THR A 399 6.89 -13.90 -13.51
N MET A 400 6.89 -12.74 -12.90
CA MET A 400 5.72 -11.87 -12.87
C MET A 400 5.22 -11.57 -14.28
N THR A 401 3.92 -11.34 -14.41
CA THR A 401 3.27 -10.89 -15.64
C THR A 401 3.91 -9.61 -16.16
N THR A 402 3.86 -9.39 -17.45
CA THR A 402 4.53 -8.27 -18.13
C THR A 402 3.61 -7.06 -18.37
N SER A 403 2.31 -7.20 -18.10
CA SER A 403 1.32 -6.15 -18.31
C SER A 403 0.14 -6.27 -17.34
N LEU A 404 -0.55 -5.16 -17.14
CA LEU A 404 -1.82 -5.14 -16.39
C LEU A 404 -2.89 -5.99 -17.10
N HIS A 405 -2.92 -6.02 -18.43
CA HIS A 405 -3.84 -6.86 -19.21
C HIS A 405 -3.72 -8.34 -18.81
N GLU A 406 -2.49 -8.86 -18.78
CA GLU A 406 -2.23 -10.25 -18.40
C GLU A 406 -2.63 -10.53 -16.95
N SER A 407 -2.33 -9.61 -16.03
CA SER A 407 -2.72 -9.77 -14.63
C SER A 407 -4.22 -9.69 -14.42
N VAL A 408 -4.93 -8.84 -15.17
CA VAL A 408 -6.41 -8.77 -15.16
C VAL A 408 -7.00 -10.09 -15.67
N ASP A 409 -6.44 -10.65 -16.74
CA ASP A 409 -6.91 -11.94 -17.27
C ASP A 409 -6.68 -13.08 -16.27
N ARG A 410 -5.50 -13.15 -15.63
CA ARG A 410 -5.22 -14.13 -14.58
C ARG A 410 -6.17 -13.99 -13.38
N PHE A 411 -6.35 -12.76 -12.89
CA PHE A 411 -7.27 -12.52 -11.78
C PHE A 411 -8.71 -12.91 -12.13
N ALA A 412 -9.15 -12.65 -13.36
CA ALA A 412 -10.48 -13.01 -13.86
C ALA A 412 -10.74 -14.53 -13.85
N HIS A 413 -9.71 -15.36 -13.89
CA HIS A 413 -9.79 -16.81 -13.83
C HIS A 413 -9.33 -17.38 -12.48
N SER A 414 -9.06 -16.53 -11.49
CA SER A 414 -8.49 -16.92 -10.21
C SER A 414 -9.53 -17.47 -9.25
N ASP A 415 -9.46 -18.75 -8.95
CA ASP A 415 -10.29 -19.38 -7.92
C ASP A 415 -9.91 -18.89 -6.52
N VAL A 416 -8.63 -18.60 -6.27
CA VAL A 416 -8.20 -18.08 -4.96
C VAL A 416 -8.75 -16.69 -4.70
N ALA A 417 -8.80 -15.83 -5.70
CA ALA A 417 -9.40 -14.50 -5.56
C ALA A 417 -10.90 -14.57 -5.23
N ARG A 418 -11.66 -15.43 -5.92
CA ARG A 418 -13.08 -15.64 -5.65
C ARG A 418 -13.33 -16.18 -4.24
N ARG A 419 -12.59 -17.23 -3.83
CA ARG A 419 -12.74 -17.80 -2.49
C ARG A 419 -12.36 -16.83 -1.38
N ALA A 420 -11.29 -16.06 -1.59
CA ALA A 420 -10.76 -15.17 -0.57
C ALA A 420 -11.64 -13.91 -0.36
N PHE A 421 -12.10 -13.31 -1.45
CA PHE A 421 -12.76 -12.00 -1.40
C PHE A 421 -14.28 -12.08 -1.53
N GLY A 422 -14.82 -13.20 -2.02
CA GLY A 422 -16.25 -13.34 -2.34
C GLY A 422 -16.62 -12.59 -3.63
N GLU A 423 -17.76 -12.92 -4.21
CA GLU A 423 -18.16 -12.46 -5.55
C GLU A 423 -18.26 -10.91 -5.64
N SER A 424 -18.83 -10.25 -4.63
CA SER A 424 -19.02 -8.79 -4.64
C SER A 424 -17.69 -8.03 -4.74
N VAL A 425 -16.74 -8.36 -3.84
CA VAL A 425 -15.42 -7.71 -3.80
C VAL A 425 -14.57 -8.12 -5.01
N TYR A 426 -14.59 -9.41 -5.38
CA TYR A 426 -13.89 -9.92 -6.56
C TYR A 426 -14.31 -9.16 -7.83
N HIS A 427 -15.62 -9.01 -8.08
CA HIS A 427 -16.11 -8.28 -9.25
C HIS A 427 -15.76 -6.79 -9.19
N HIS A 428 -15.80 -6.18 -8.02
CA HIS A 428 -15.42 -4.79 -7.83
C HIS A 428 -13.94 -4.55 -8.19
N LEU A 429 -13.02 -5.38 -7.65
CA LEU A 429 -11.58 -5.28 -7.94
C LEU A 429 -11.29 -5.53 -9.43
N LEU A 430 -11.90 -6.55 -10.01
CA LEU A 430 -11.74 -6.88 -11.43
C LEU A 430 -12.24 -5.77 -12.35
N ALA A 431 -13.41 -5.21 -12.06
CA ALA A 431 -13.99 -4.15 -12.88
C ALA A 431 -13.18 -2.85 -12.78
N SER A 432 -12.68 -2.50 -11.60
CA SER A 432 -11.77 -1.35 -11.41
C SER A 432 -10.48 -1.50 -12.23
N ALA A 433 -9.85 -2.69 -12.19
CA ALA A 433 -8.65 -2.96 -12.96
C ALA A 433 -8.89 -2.96 -14.49
N ARG A 434 -10.05 -3.47 -14.95
CA ARG A 434 -10.46 -3.39 -16.36
C ARG A 434 -10.68 -1.96 -16.82
N ALA A 435 -11.22 -1.11 -15.97
CA ALA A 435 -11.40 0.30 -16.27
C ALA A 435 -10.05 1.01 -16.48
N GLU A 436 -9.02 0.71 -15.66
CA GLU A 436 -7.67 1.24 -15.82
C GLU A 436 -7.04 0.80 -17.16
N VAL A 437 -7.17 -0.48 -17.52
CA VAL A 437 -6.74 -1.01 -18.83
C VAL A 437 -7.43 -0.26 -19.96
N THR A 438 -8.76 -0.14 -19.91
CA THR A 438 -9.55 0.52 -20.94
C THR A 438 -9.19 1.99 -21.09
N ALA A 439 -8.97 2.69 -19.98
CA ALA A 439 -8.57 4.10 -19.98
C ALA A 439 -7.22 4.31 -20.68
N PHE A 440 -6.25 3.42 -20.40
CA PHE A 440 -4.95 3.46 -21.08
C PHE A 440 -5.08 3.17 -22.58
N ASP A 441 -5.74 2.09 -22.96
CA ASP A 441 -5.84 1.64 -24.36
C ASP A 441 -6.59 2.63 -25.25
N SER A 442 -7.63 3.30 -24.70
CA SER A 442 -8.45 4.23 -25.46
C SER A 442 -7.99 5.69 -25.39
N GLY A 443 -7.21 6.04 -24.38
CA GLY A 443 -6.86 7.42 -24.04
C GLY A 443 -5.41 7.83 -24.32
N CYS A 444 -4.54 6.88 -24.67
CA CYS A 444 -3.11 7.14 -24.77
C CYS A 444 -2.55 6.85 -26.13
N VAL A 445 -1.86 7.85 -26.73
CA VAL A 445 -0.91 7.65 -27.82
C VAL A 445 0.48 7.99 -27.28
N THR A 446 1.35 7.01 -27.19
CA THR A 446 2.66 7.15 -26.56
C THR A 446 3.68 7.82 -27.48
N ASP A 447 4.68 8.49 -26.92
CA ASP A 447 5.80 9.05 -27.70
C ASP A 447 6.52 7.96 -28.51
N TRP A 448 6.57 6.72 -27.98
CA TRP A 448 7.16 5.58 -28.68
C TRP A 448 6.38 5.25 -29.97
N GLU A 449 5.06 5.29 -29.95
CA GLU A 449 4.22 5.08 -31.13
C GLU A 449 4.42 6.20 -32.14
N LEU A 450 4.43 7.46 -31.68
CA LEU A 450 4.66 8.61 -32.57
C LEU A 450 6.01 8.53 -33.27
N VAL A 451 7.11 8.30 -32.53
CA VAL A 451 8.45 8.19 -33.11
C VAL A 451 8.57 6.99 -34.03
N ARG A 452 7.89 5.89 -33.73
CA ARG A 452 8.01 4.64 -34.48
C ARG A 452 7.15 4.61 -35.73
N TYR A 453 5.95 5.16 -35.70
CA TYR A 453 4.95 4.93 -36.78
C TYR A 453 4.60 6.15 -37.58
N TYR A 454 4.78 7.38 -37.12
CA TYR A 454 4.18 8.60 -37.69
C TYR A 454 4.45 8.80 -39.20
N GLU A 455 5.67 8.54 -39.64
CA GLU A 455 6.05 8.65 -41.08
C GLU A 455 6.38 7.29 -41.73
N ARG A 456 6.23 6.19 -41.02
CA ARG A 456 6.72 4.88 -41.45
C ARG A 456 5.62 3.89 -41.83
N VAL A 457 4.40 4.21 -41.53
CA VAL A 457 3.22 3.38 -41.80
C VAL A 457 2.17 4.18 -42.54
#